data_eab4bbf4c4ec29fa66605102e184ac78
#
_entry.id   eab4bbf4c4ec29fa66605102e184ac78
#
_cell.length_a   1.000
_cell.length_b   1.000
_cell.length_c   1.000
_cell.angle_alpha   90.00
_cell.angle_beta   90.00
_cell.angle_gamma   90.00
#
_symmetry.space_group_name_H-M   'P 1'
#
loop_
_entity.id
_entity.type
_entity.pdbx_description
1 polymer ?
#
loop_
_entity_poly.entity_id
_entity_poly.type
_entity_poly.pdbx_seq_one_letter_code
_entity_poly.pdbx_strand_id
1 'polypeptide(L)'
;EIMPSLVGSEMCIRDSSPWGVGYPGWHIECSGISMKYNGEYLDLHCGGVDNAFPHHTNEIAQSESYLGHPWCPQWCHVAHLNTEGGKMSKSKGEFLTVSLLEQKGYDPLAYRFFCLQSHYRKSLVFTWENLDNAVAAYNKLLAKIAALTPGKGDVDPAALEELKTRFTKAMDNDLNTSMAVTVLYDVLKAKTTDATKLAALDSFDQVLGLKLTEKAAALRKTQAAAPAAGGFTVVCEDGGEDPQVEALIRARADAKKAKNFAEADRIRDELKSQGVEITDIPGGVKSVSYTHLTLPTI
;
A
#
# COMPACT_ATOMS: atom_id res chain seq x y z
N GLU A 1 8.42 13.91 29.23
CA GLU A 1 7.15 14.65 29.25
C GLU A 1 6.11 13.82 28.53
N ILE A 2 5.12 13.33 29.27
CA ILE A 2 3.95 12.66 28.71
C ILE A 2 3.18 13.74 27.95
N MET A 3 2.84 13.46 26.70
CA MET A 3 2.20 14.44 25.83
C MET A 3 0.88 14.94 26.43
N PRO A 4 0.72 16.25 26.66
CA PRO A 4 -0.48 16.83 27.25
C PRO A 4 -1.77 16.56 26.46
N SER A 5 -1.62 16.16 25.19
CA SER A 5 -2.73 15.93 24.26
C SER A 5 -3.46 14.60 24.44
N LEU A 6 -2.91 13.66 25.24
CA LEU A 6 -3.53 12.34 25.41
C LEU A 6 -4.43 12.24 26.62
N VAL A 7 -4.23 13.03 27.66
CA VAL A 7 -4.96 12.88 28.93
C VAL A 7 -5.16 14.21 29.71
N GLY A 8 -5.11 15.33 29.07
CA GLY A 8 -5.26 16.61 29.74
C GLY A 8 -4.05 17.01 30.61
N SER A 9 -4.07 18.23 31.11
CA SER A 9 -2.96 18.80 31.87
C SER A 9 -2.74 18.12 33.25
N GLU A 10 -3.70 17.38 33.71
CA GLU A 10 -3.64 16.71 35.03
C GLU A 10 -2.64 15.55 35.07
N MET A 11 -2.36 14.90 33.93
CA MET A 11 -1.36 13.82 33.85
C MET A 11 0.09 14.28 33.95
N CYS A 12 0.32 15.57 33.84
CA CYS A 12 1.64 16.16 34.10
C CYS A 12 1.85 16.55 35.55
N ILE A 13 0.84 16.35 36.44
CA ILE A 13 0.90 16.74 37.84
C ILE A 13 1.67 15.67 38.63
N ARG A 14 2.75 16.09 39.23
CA ARG A 14 3.44 15.29 40.24
C ARG A 14 2.57 15.23 41.48
N ASP A 15 2.22 14.02 41.88
CA ASP A 15 1.40 13.78 43.04
C ASP A 15 2.20 13.18 44.19
N SER A 16 1.63 13.24 45.38
CA SER A 16 2.22 12.65 46.57
C SER A 16 1.98 11.15 46.61
N SER A 17 3.02 10.41 46.89
CA SER A 17 2.95 8.96 47.09
C SER A 17 3.66 8.58 48.39
N PRO A 18 3.52 7.32 48.88
CA PRO A 18 4.31 6.83 50.01
C PRO A 18 5.83 6.92 49.77
N TRP A 19 6.26 7.03 48.54
CA TRP A 19 7.68 7.12 48.13
C TRP A 19 8.12 8.55 47.82
N GLY A 20 7.27 9.54 47.98
CA GLY A 20 7.56 10.94 47.70
C GLY A 20 6.70 11.54 46.57
N VAL A 21 7.02 12.78 46.22
CA VAL A 21 6.33 13.50 45.16
C VAL A 21 6.89 13.08 43.80
N GLY A 22 6.03 12.58 42.93
CA GLY A 22 6.40 12.16 41.59
C GLY A 22 5.19 11.94 40.69
N TYR A 23 5.40 11.44 39.49
CA TYR A 23 4.35 10.93 38.61
C TYR A 23 4.61 9.45 38.33
N PRO A 24 3.56 8.62 38.15
CA PRO A 24 3.72 7.23 37.75
C PRO A 24 4.32 7.19 36.34
N GLY A 25 5.35 6.36 36.14
CA GLY A 25 5.85 6.09 34.79
C GLY A 25 4.77 5.42 33.95
N TRP A 26 4.58 5.87 32.74
CA TRP A 26 3.53 5.35 31.80
C TRP A 26 3.62 3.84 31.53
N HIS A 27 4.71 3.18 31.94
CA HIS A 27 4.87 1.73 31.88
C HIS A 27 3.78 0.99 32.68
N ILE A 28 3.38 1.54 33.84
CA ILE A 28 2.35 0.93 34.67
C ILE A 28 0.97 0.93 34.03
N GLU A 29 0.71 1.88 33.13
CA GLU A 29 -0.52 1.93 32.34
C GLU A 29 -0.58 0.73 31.40
N CYS A 30 0.49 0.45 30.65
CA CYS A 30 0.56 -0.70 29.76
C CYS A 30 0.46 -2.02 30.52
N SER A 31 1.18 -2.18 31.63
CA SER A 31 1.07 -3.36 32.49
C SER A 31 -0.35 -3.56 33.02
N GLY A 32 -0.96 -2.51 33.61
CA GLY A 32 -2.30 -2.58 34.17
C GLY A 32 -3.40 -2.81 33.16
N ILE A 33 -3.32 -2.16 31.97
CA ILE A 33 -4.29 -2.33 30.89
C ILE A 33 -4.17 -3.74 30.30
N SER A 34 -2.96 -4.22 30.05
CA SER A 34 -2.74 -5.57 29.53
C SER A 34 -3.30 -6.63 30.48
N MET A 35 -3.01 -6.54 31.76
CA MET A 35 -3.55 -7.49 32.74
C MET A 35 -5.08 -7.43 32.85
N LYS A 36 -5.65 -6.24 32.77
CA LYS A 36 -7.11 -6.05 32.87
C LYS A 36 -7.87 -6.72 31.72
N TYR A 37 -7.32 -6.67 30.50
CA TYR A 37 -8.03 -7.13 29.30
C TYR A 37 -7.55 -8.47 28.76
N ASN A 38 -6.28 -8.82 28.97
CA ASN A 38 -5.68 -10.05 28.46
C ASN A 38 -5.38 -11.08 29.57
N GLY A 39 -5.54 -10.70 30.85
CA GLY A 39 -5.24 -11.57 31.97
C GLY A 39 -3.76 -11.54 32.39
N GLU A 40 -3.39 -12.53 33.22
CA GLU A 40 -2.07 -12.58 33.86
C GLU A 40 -0.96 -13.13 32.97
N TYR A 41 -1.30 -13.63 31.80
CA TYR A 41 -0.37 -14.15 30.81
C TYR A 41 -0.59 -13.46 29.48
N LEU A 42 0.46 -12.90 28.93
CA LEU A 42 0.46 -12.25 27.62
C LEU A 42 1.36 -13.06 26.68
N ASP A 43 0.81 -13.57 25.58
CA ASP A 43 1.57 -14.43 24.66
C ASP A 43 2.64 -13.67 23.89
N LEU A 44 2.32 -12.45 23.46
CA LEU A 44 3.18 -11.60 22.64
C LEU A 44 2.97 -10.13 22.99
N HIS A 45 4.05 -9.39 23.22
CA HIS A 45 4.03 -7.93 23.35
C HIS A 45 4.85 -7.27 22.25
N CYS A 46 4.28 -6.25 21.62
CA CYS A 46 4.91 -5.56 20.48
C CYS A 46 5.14 -4.08 20.81
N GLY A 47 6.24 -3.53 20.27
CA GLY A 47 6.52 -2.11 20.36
C GLY A 47 7.59 -1.66 19.37
N GLY A 48 7.95 -0.39 19.40
CA GLY A 48 9.11 0.12 18.67
C GLY A 48 10.41 -0.35 19.35
N VAL A 49 11.52 -0.30 18.62
CA VAL A 49 12.84 -0.64 19.19
C VAL A 49 13.23 0.26 20.36
N ASP A 50 12.70 1.48 20.41
CA ASP A 50 12.91 2.44 21.49
C ASP A 50 12.15 2.04 22.77
N ASN A 51 11.15 1.19 22.70
CA ASN A 51 10.43 0.67 23.85
C ASN A 51 11.18 -0.48 24.57
N ALA A 52 12.14 -1.13 23.93
CA ALA A 52 12.88 -2.22 24.55
C ALA A 52 13.48 -1.80 25.89
N PHE A 53 14.05 -0.60 25.93
CA PHE A 53 14.57 0.03 27.14
C PHE A 53 14.27 1.54 27.14
N PRO A 54 13.77 2.13 28.23
CA PRO A 54 13.46 1.47 29.54
C PRO A 54 12.01 0.95 29.64
N HIS A 55 11.14 1.18 28.62
CA HIS A 55 9.69 0.98 28.75
C HIS A 55 9.31 -0.48 29.03
N HIS A 56 9.59 -1.39 28.11
CA HIS A 56 9.26 -2.81 28.27
C HIS A 56 10.03 -3.48 29.42
N THR A 57 11.27 -3.06 29.66
CA THR A 57 12.03 -3.52 30.84
C THR A 57 11.32 -3.18 32.13
N ASN A 58 10.74 -1.99 32.24
CA ASN A 58 9.96 -1.57 33.41
C ASN A 58 8.62 -2.30 33.48
N GLU A 59 7.96 -2.56 32.36
CA GLU A 59 6.74 -3.38 32.34
C GLU A 59 7.01 -4.80 32.85
N ILE A 60 8.10 -5.43 32.44
CA ILE A 60 8.51 -6.74 32.93
C ILE A 60 8.71 -6.69 34.45
N ALA A 61 9.49 -5.72 34.93
CA ALA A 61 9.78 -5.58 36.36
C ALA A 61 8.50 -5.36 37.17
N GLN A 62 7.59 -4.51 36.71
CA GLN A 62 6.32 -4.22 37.42
C GLN A 62 5.36 -5.41 37.34
N SER A 63 5.17 -6.01 36.16
CA SER A 63 4.21 -7.10 35.96
C SER A 63 4.65 -8.36 36.69
N GLU A 64 5.89 -8.78 36.57
CA GLU A 64 6.38 -10.01 37.19
C GLU A 64 6.55 -9.89 38.69
N SER A 65 6.89 -8.68 39.21
CA SER A 65 6.90 -8.44 40.63
C SER A 65 5.49 -8.50 41.27
N TYR A 66 4.48 -8.04 40.54
CA TYR A 66 3.09 -8.10 40.99
C TYR A 66 2.52 -9.52 40.92
N LEU A 67 2.76 -10.21 39.81
CA LEU A 67 2.21 -11.55 39.51
C LEU A 67 2.96 -12.67 40.24
N GLY A 68 4.26 -12.52 40.50
CA GLY A 68 5.10 -13.56 41.05
C GLY A 68 5.52 -14.65 40.04
N HIS A 69 5.28 -14.44 38.76
CA HIS A 69 5.66 -15.34 37.69
C HIS A 69 6.01 -14.56 36.39
N PRO A 70 6.69 -15.20 35.39
CA PRO A 70 6.94 -14.58 34.11
C PRO A 70 5.65 -14.16 33.41
N TRP A 71 5.60 -12.94 32.89
CA TRP A 71 4.39 -12.34 32.34
C TRP A 71 4.24 -12.56 30.83
N CYS A 72 5.29 -12.25 30.05
CA CYS A 72 5.25 -12.32 28.59
C CYS A 72 6.50 -13.02 28.04
N PRO A 73 6.36 -14.19 27.35
CA PRO A 73 7.50 -14.93 26.83
C PRO A 73 8.07 -14.38 25.54
N GLN A 74 7.30 -13.61 24.77
CA GLN A 74 7.72 -13.13 23.45
C GLN A 74 7.55 -11.62 23.30
N TRP A 75 8.63 -10.97 22.81
CA TRP A 75 8.69 -9.53 22.60
C TRP A 75 9.08 -9.24 21.15
N CYS A 76 8.28 -8.44 20.47
CA CYS A 76 8.53 -8.02 19.09
C CYS A 76 8.83 -6.52 19.04
N HIS A 77 10.05 -6.16 18.62
CA HIS A 77 10.47 -4.78 18.48
C HIS A 77 10.64 -4.40 17.01
N VAL A 78 9.81 -3.47 16.55
CA VAL A 78 9.78 -3.02 15.16
C VAL A 78 10.66 -1.78 15.00
N ALA A 79 11.52 -1.78 13.98
CA ALA A 79 12.32 -0.62 13.65
C ALA A 79 11.46 0.53 13.12
N HIS A 80 11.97 1.76 13.23
CA HIS A 80 11.24 2.96 12.85
C HIS A 80 11.00 3.08 11.35
N LEU A 81 9.83 3.61 11.00
CA LEU A 81 9.58 4.24 9.73
C LEU A 81 10.07 5.69 9.80
N ASN A 82 11.11 6.00 9.03
CA ASN A 82 11.70 7.32 8.95
C ASN A 82 11.25 8.06 7.68
N THR A 83 11.36 9.37 7.67
CA THR A 83 11.31 10.19 6.46
C THR A 83 12.73 10.65 6.11
N GLU A 84 12.93 11.25 4.94
CA GLU A 84 14.25 11.83 4.55
C GLU A 84 14.74 12.87 5.56
N GLY A 85 13.84 13.57 6.24
CA GLY A 85 14.15 14.52 7.32
C GLY A 85 14.36 13.88 8.69
N GLY A 86 14.45 12.54 8.80
CA GLY A 86 14.57 11.80 10.05
C GLY A 86 13.22 11.37 10.64
N LYS A 87 13.12 11.32 11.97
CA LYS A 87 11.90 10.87 12.67
C LYS A 87 10.72 11.80 12.36
N MET A 88 9.61 11.23 11.92
CA MET A 88 8.34 11.94 11.73
C MET A 88 7.88 12.55 13.04
N SER A 89 7.62 13.87 13.08
CA SER A 89 7.09 14.53 14.28
C SER A 89 5.89 15.41 13.95
N LYS A 90 4.91 15.41 14.86
CA LYS A 90 3.70 16.25 14.75
C LYS A 90 4.01 17.75 14.68
N SER A 91 5.15 18.17 15.23
CA SER A 91 5.55 19.60 15.30
C SER A 91 6.03 20.19 13.97
N LYS A 92 6.27 19.38 12.94
CA LYS A 92 6.73 19.85 11.61
C LYS A 92 5.62 20.02 10.57
N GLY A 93 4.36 19.90 10.97
CA GLY A 93 3.19 20.29 10.14
C GLY A 93 2.73 19.26 9.10
N GLU A 94 3.51 18.28 8.70
CA GLU A 94 3.09 17.23 7.79
C GLU A 94 2.96 15.90 8.54
N PHE A 95 1.73 15.60 8.97
CA PHE A 95 1.43 14.31 9.57
C PHE A 95 0.97 13.33 8.50
N LEU A 96 1.84 12.41 8.11
CA LEU A 96 1.52 11.37 7.16
C LEU A 96 0.59 10.35 7.81
N THR A 97 -0.65 10.31 7.35
CA THR A 97 -1.68 9.35 7.77
C THR A 97 -2.08 8.48 6.58
N VAL A 98 -2.70 7.32 6.85
CA VAL A 98 -3.28 6.49 5.80
C VAL A 98 -4.38 7.26 5.04
N SER A 99 -5.17 8.06 5.74
CA SER A 99 -6.20 8.92 5.11
C SER A 99 -5.61 9.94 4.13
N LEU A 100 -4.41 10.46 4.40
CA LEU A 100 -3.72 11.33 3.45
C LEU A 100 -3.30 10.57 2.18
N LEU A 101 -2.89 9.30 2.31
CA LEU A 101 -2.60 8.45 1.15
C LEU A 101 -3.84 8.27 0.28
N GLU A 102 -4.98 7.97 0.88
CA GLU A 102 -6.27 7.83 0.18
C GLU A 102 -6.69 9.14 -0.50
N GLN A 103 -6.58 10.28 0.18
CA GLN A 103 -6.86 11.61 -0.39
C GLN A 103 -5.97 11.92 -1.60
N LYS A 104 -4.73 11.43 -1.61
CA LYS A 104 -3.80 11.55 -2.73
C LYS A 104 -4.01 10.46 -3.82
N GLY A 105 -5.01 9.60 -3.67
CA GLY A 105 -5.34 8.55 -4.63
C GLY A 105 -4.50 7.27 -4.51
N TYR A 106 -3.73 7.11 -3.45
CA TYR A 106 -2.98 5.88 -3.20
C TYR A 106 -3.86 4.80 -2.58
N ASP A 107 -3.67 3.57 -3.04
CA ASP A 107 -4.26 2.40 -2.40
C ASP A 107 -3.53 2.07 -1.10
N PRO A 108 -4.21 2.02 0.07
CA PRO A 108 -3.59 1.64 1.33
C PRO A 108 -2.88 0.27 1.32
N LEU A 109 -3.34 -0.65 0.47
CA LEU A 109 -2.70 -1.96 0.33
C LEU A 109 -1.36 -1.88 -0.41
N ALA A 110 -1.16 -0.90 -1.27
CA ALA A 110 0.15 -0.63 -1.86
C ALA A 110 1.14 -0.12 -0.80
N TYR A 111 0.68 0.69 0.16
CA TYR A 111 1.49 1.09 1.30
C TYR A 111 1.81 -0.12 2.22
N ARG A 112 0.82 -0.99 2.47
CA ARG A 112 1.09 -2.25 3.18
C ARG A 112 2.13 -3.09 2.45
N PHE A 113 2.04 -3.20 1.13
CA PHE A 113 3.02 -3.90 0.31
C PHE A 113 4.42 -3.26 0.42
N PHE A 114 4.51 -1.92 0.40
CA PHE A 114 5.75 -1.19 0.66
C PHE A 114 6.39 -1.59 2.00
N CYS A 115 5.61 -1.65 3.08
CA CYS A 115 6.11 -2.06 4.40
C CYS A 115 6.60 -3.53 4.40
N LEU A 116 5.88 -4.43 3.74
CA LEU A 116 6.20 -5.87 3.71
C LEU A 116 7.46 -6.19 2.87
N GLN A 117 7.91 -5.27 2.02
CA GLN A 117 9.15 -5.45 1.25
C GLN A 117 10.42 -5.34 2.10
N SER A 118 10.31 -4.84 3.33
CA SER A 118 11.42 -4.77 4.28
C SER A 118 11.17 -5.68 5.48
N HIS A 119 12.26 -6.18 6.07
CA HIS A 119 12.17 -6.91 7.33
C HIS A 119 11.87 -5.93 8.47
N TYR A 120 10.99 -6.28 9.40
CA TYR A 120 10.52 -5.40 10.48
C TYR A 120 11.63 -4.90 11.44
N ARG A 121 12.77 -5.61 11.52
CA ARG A 121 13.95 -5.20 12.28
C ARG A 121 14.82 -4.16 11.57
N LYS A 122 14.52 -3.81 10.32
CA LYS A 122 15.27 -2.81 9.56
C LYS A 122 14.46 -1.52 9.47
N SER A 123 15.12 -0.40 9.71
CA SER A 123 14.51 0.91 9.47
C SER A 123 14.08 1.05 8.02
N LEU A 124 12.88 1.54 7.83
CA LEU A 124 12.28 1.81 6.52
C LEU A 124 12.22 3.32 6.31
N VAL A 125 12.64 3.79 5.14
CA VAL A 125 12.57 5.20 4.79
C VAL A 125 11.39 5.43 3.84
N PHE A 126 10.41 6.20 4.31
CA PHE A 126 9.29 6.63 3.50
C PHE A 126 9.68 7.85 2.68
N THR A 127 9.52 7.72 1.37
CA THR A 127 9.47 8.84 0.42
C THR A 127 8.30 8.60 -0.52
N TRP A 128 7.79 9.64 -1.14
CA TRP A 128 6.75 9.49 -2.16
C TRP A 128 7.23 8.65 -3.33
N GLU A 129 8.48 8.82 -3.74
CA GLU A 129 9.12 8.03 -4.80
C GLU A 129 9.18 6.54 -4.43
N ASN A 130 9.57 6.20 -3.21
CA ASN A 130 9.59 4.80 -2.75
C ASN A 130 8.19 4.20 -2.71
N LEU A 131 7.18 4.99 -2.32
CA LEU A 131 5.79 4.56 -2.37
C LEU A 131 5.33 4.34 -3.81
N ASP A 132 5.62 5.26 -4.75
CA ASP A 132 5.29 5.13 -6.17
C ASP A 132 5.90 3.86 -6.78
N ASN A 133 7.16 3.56 -6.44
CA ASN A 133 7.83 2.33 -6.85
C ASN A 133 7.10 1.08 -6.30
N ALA A 134 6.65 1.12 -5.06
CA ALA A 134 5.89 0.03 -4.45
C ALA A 134 4.49 -0.12 -5.09
N VAL A 135 3.81 0.98 -5.40
CA VAL A 135 2.54 0.99 -6.15
C VAL A 135 2.71 0.34 -7.51
N ALA A 136 3.74 0.74 -8.26
CA ALA A 136 4.04 0.15 -9.57
C ALA A 136 4.31 -1.36 -9.47
N ALA A 137 5.08 -1.78 -8.47
CA ALA A 137 5.39 -3.19 -8.23
C ALA A 137 4.15 -3.99 -7.81
N TYR A 138 3.32 -3.45 -6.94
CA TYR A 138 2.06 -4.06 -6.50
C TYR A 138 1.08 -4.22 -7.67
N ASN A 139 0.87 -3.16 -8.47
CA ASN A 139 0.02 -3.21 -9.65
C ASN A 139 0.53 -4.22 -10.70
N LYS A 140 1.85 -4.30 -10.90
CA LYS A 140 2.46 -5.30 -11.78
C LYS A 140 2.26 -6.73 -11.26
N LEU A 141 2.30 -6.93 -9.95
CA LEU A 141 1.99 -8.22 -9.31
C LEU A 141 0.53 -8.60 -9.56
N LEU A 142 -0.41 -7.68 -9.29
CA LEU A 142 -1.84 -7.88 -9.54
C LEU A 142 -2.14 -8.19 -11.00
N ALA A 143 -1.53 -7.48 -11.94
CA ALA A 143 -1.71 -7.74 -13.37
C ALA A 143 -1.23 -9.15 -13.78
N LYS A 144 -0.11 -9.62 -13.22
CA LYS A 144 0.37 -10.99 -13.45
C LYS A 144 -0.57 -12.05 -12.87
N ILE A 145 -1.16 -11.80 -11.69
CA ILE A 145 -2.14 -12.70 -11.09
C ILE A 145 -3.45 -12.67 -11.90
N ALA A 146 -3.84 -11.49 -12.39
CA ALA A 146 -5.02 -11.35 -13.25
C ALA A 146 -4.89 -12.10 -14.60
N ALA A 147 -3.68 -12.32 -15.08
CA ALA A 147 -3.41 -13.11 -16.30
C ALA A 147 -3.58 -14.63 -16.08
N LEU A 148 -3.60 -15.11 -14.85
CA LEU A 148 -3.89 -16.52 -14.56
C LEU A 148 -5.36 -16.80 -14.81
N THR A 149 -5.68 -17.96 -15.38
CA THR A 149 -7.04 -18.37 -15.70
C THR A 149 -7.63 -19.19 -14.55
N PRO A 150 -8.66 -18.70 -13.84
CA PRO A 150 -9.33 -19.49 -12.81
C PRO A 150 -9.93 -20.78 -13.39
N GLY A 151 -9.78 -21.89 -12.65
CA GLY A 151 -10.29 -23.19 -13.08
C GLY A 151 -9.52 -23.87 -14.22
N LYS A 152 -8.40 -23.31 -14.65
CA LYS A 152 -7.54 -23.95 -15.65
C LYS A 152 -6.61 -24.97 -15.00
N GLY A 153 -6.94 -26.23 -15.20
CA GLY A 153 -6.27 -27.41 -14.62
C GLY A 153 -6.70 -27.67 -13.17
N ASP A 154 -6.35 -28.84 -12.70
CA ASP A 154 -6.57 -29.23 -11.31
C ASP A 154 -5.45 -28.71 -10.41
N VAL A 155 -5.74 -28.59 -9.12
CA VAL A 155 -4.73 -28.24 -8.12
C VAL A 155 -3.80 -29.45 -7.96
N ASP A 156 -2.50 -29.25 -8.18
CA ASP A 156 -1.46 -30.21 -7.87
C ASP A 156 -1.09 -30.10 -6.38
N PRO A 157 -1.46 -31.10 -5.54
CA PRO A 157 -1.22 -31.04 -4.10
C PRO A 157 0.27 -31.00 -3.74
N ALA A 158 1.11 -31.70 -4.52
CA ALA A 158 2.55 -31.76 -4.23
C ALA A 158 3.23 -30.41 -4.52
N ALA A 159 2.92 -29.79 -5.65
CA ALA A 159 3.43 -28.46 -5.99
C ALA A 159 2.90 -27.40 -5.05
N LEU A 160 1.63 -27.50 -4.63
CA LEU A 160 1.05 -26.57 -3.66
C LEU A 160 1.76 -26.66 -2.31
N GLU A 161 2.02 -27.87 -1.82
CA GLU A 161 2.69 -28.09 -0.54
C GLU A 161 4.15 -27.61 -0.56
N GLU A 162 4.86 -27.82 -1.67
CA GLU A 162 6.20 -27.27 -1.85
C GLU A 162 6.21 -25.73 -1.74
N LEU A 163 5.27 -25.07 -2.43
CA LEU A 163 5.16 -23.61 -2.39
C LEU A 163 4.80 -23.10 -0.99
N LYS A 164 3.88 -23.78 -0.30
CA LYS A 164 3.51 -23.48 1.09
C LYS A 164 4.71 -23.64 2.02
N THR A 165 5.44 -24.72 1.91
CA THR A 165 6.66 -24.97 2.71
C THR A 165 7.68 -23.83 2.54
N ARG A 166 7.88 -23.35 1.31
CA ARG A 166 8.80 -22.24 1.05
C ARG A 166 8.31 -20.93 1.68
N PHE A 167 7.00 -20.66 1.62
CA PHE A 167 6.41 -19.49 2.25
C PHE A 167 6.50 -19.57 3.77
N THR A 168 6.11 -20.69 4.36
CA THR A 168 6.19 -20.92 5.80
C THR A 168 7.62 -20.79 6.30
N LYS A 169 8.60 -21.36 5.60
CA LYS A 169 10.02 -21.20 5.94
C LYS A 169 10.48 -19.73 5.95
N ALA A 170 9.94 -18.91 5.06
CA ALA A 170 10.25 -17.47 5.07
C ALA A 170 9.64 -16.78 6.28
N MET A 171 8.40 -17.13 6.64
CA MET A 171 7.71 -16.57 7.80
C MET A 171 8.27 -17.05 9.12
N ASP A 172 8.62 -18.34 9.23
CA ASP A 172 9.26 -18.93 10.42
C ASP A 172 10.67 -18.39 10.66
N ASN A 173 11.29 -17.83 9.64
CA ASN A 173 12.57 -17.13 9.76
C ASN A 173 12.37 -15.68 10.21
N ASP A 174 11.90 -15.53 11.44
CA ASP A 174 11.69 -14.24 12.11
C ASP A 174 10.79 -13.28 11.30
N LEU A 175 9.66 -13.77 10.81
CA LEU A 175 8.68 -13.02 10.03
C LEU A 175 9.32 -12.30 8.82
N ASN A 176 10.15 -13.00 8.07
CA ASN A 176 10.86 -12.41 6.93
C ASN A 176 9.92 -12.17 5.74
N THR A 177 9.12 -11.13 5.85
CA THR A 177 8.11 -10.75 4.84
C THR A 177 8.73 -10.41 3.49
N SER A 178 9.96 -9.88 3.46
CA SER A 178 10.65 -9.60 2.19
C SER A 178 10.95 -10.88 1.40
N MET A 179 11.32 -11.95 2.10
CA MET A 179 11.46 -13.28 1.49
C MET A 179 10.11 -13.87 1.11
N ALA A 180 9.08 -13.71 1.95
CA ALA A 180 7.72 -14.16 1.65
C ALA A 180 7.16 -13.49 0.37
N VAL A 181 7.39 -12.19 0.19
CA VAL A 181 7.06 -11.46 -1.04
C VAL A 181 7.82 -12.03 -2.25
N THR A 182 9.07 -12.44 -2.07
CA THR A 182 9.84 -13.12 -3.14
C THR A 182 9.17 -14.42 -3.55
N VAL A 183 8.65 -15.20 -2.59
CA VAL A 183 7.93 -16.44 -2.88
C VAL A 183 6.67 -16.20 -3.72
N LEU A 184 5.96 -15.06 -3.56
CA LEU A 184 4.83 -14.70 -4.44
C LEU A 184 5.25 -14.67 -5.92
N TYR A 185 6.41 -14.07 -6.22
CA TYR A 185 6.92 -14.03 -7.59
C TYR A 185 7.38 -15.41 -8.08
N ASP A 186 7.85 -16.27 -7.19
CA ASP A 186 8.23 -17.63 -7.53
C ASP A 186 7.01 -18.50 -7.86
N VAL A 187 5.88 -18.31 -7.14
CA VAL A 187 4.60 -18.94 -7.49
C VAL A 187 4.22 -18.65 -8.93
N LEU A 188 4.35 -17.40 -9.35
CA LEU A 188 4.00 -17.00 -10.73
C LEU A 188 4.90 -17.63 -11.79
N LYS A 189 6.15 -17.96 -11.43
CA LYS A 189 7.13 -18.61 -12.32
C LYS A 189 7.08 -20.15 -12.26
N ALA A 190 6.40 -20.70 -11.25
CA ALA A 190 6.36 -22.14 -11.04
C ALA A 190 5.76 -22.87 -12.25
N LYS A 191 6.33 -24.03 -12.58
CA LYS A 191 5.85 -24.90 -13.67
C LYS A 191 4.71 -25.79 -13.16
N THR A 192 3.58 -25.18 -12.87
CA THR A 192 2.36 -25.86 -12.39
C THR A 192 1.12 -25.19 -12.97
N THR A 193 -0.06 -25.73 -12.68
CA THR A 193 -1.34 -25.22 -13.17
C THR A 193 -1.69 -23.86 -12.61
N ASP A 194 -2.51 -23.09 -13.33
CA ASP A 194 -3.00 -21.80 -12.84
C ASP A 194 -3.86 -21.97 -11.57
N ALA A 195 -4.59 -23.09 -11.46
CA ALA A 195 -5.36 -23.44 -10.26
C ALA A 195 -4.45 -23.59 -9.04
N THR A 196 -3.32 -24.29 -9.16
CA THR A 196 -2.33 -24.45 -8.08
C THR A 196 -1.73 -23.10 -7.68
N LYS A 197 -1.37 -22.26 -8.65
CA LYS A 197 -0.83 -20.92 -8.38
C LYS A 197 -1.82 -20.04 -7.61
N LEU A 198 -3.08 -20.02 -8.05
CA LEU A 198 -4.12 -19.25 -7.39
C LEU A 198 -4.38 -19.74 -5.96
N ALA A 199 -4.41 -21.07 -5.76
CA ALA A 199 -4.57 -21.67 -4.42
C ALA A 199 -3.40 -21.31 -3.49
N ALA A 200 -2.16 -21.30 -3.99
CA ALA A 200 -1.01 -20.87 -3.22
C ALA A 200 -1.06 -19.38 -2.85
N LEU A 201 -1.37 -18.52 -3.82
CA LEU A 201 -1.48 -17.06 -3.61
C LEU A 201 -2.58 -16.72 -2.62
N ASP A 202 -3.73 -17.41 -2.70
CA ASP A 202 -4.85 -17.22 -1.78
C ASP A 202 -4.47 -17.61 -0.35
N SER A 203 -3.77 -18.75 -0.19
CA SER A 203 -3.26 -19.18 1.11
C SER A 203 -2.25 -18.18 1.70
N PHE A 204 -1.34 -17.64 0.91
CA PHE A 204 -0.34 -16.67 1.39
C PHE A 204 -0.95 -15.32 1.71
N ASP A 205 -1.98 -14.93 0.98
CA ASP A 205 -2.67 -13.66 1.18
C ASP A 205 -3.49 -13.61 2.48
N GLN A 206 -3.87 -14.77 3.02
CA GLN A 206 -4.46 -14.85 4.37
C GLN A 206 -3.51 -14.32 5.45
N VAL A 207 -2.20 -14.45 5.23
CA VAL A 207 -1.16 -13.93 6.13
C VAL A 207 -0.76 -12.50 5.73
N LEU A 208 -0.51 -12.26 4.44
CA LEU A 208 -0.01 -10.97 3.95
C LEU A 208 -1.08 -9.88 3.94
N GLY A 209 -2.36 -10.24 3.72
CA GLY A 209 -3.50 -9.31 3.73
C GLY A 209 -3.40 -8.23 2.65
N LEU A 210 -2.99 -8.61 1.44
CA LEU A 210 -2.82 -7.73 0.29
C LEU A 210 -4.00 -7.76 -0.69
N LYS A 211 -5.00 -8.61 -0.44
CA LYS A 211 -6.17 -8.83 -1.32
C LYS A 211 -5.79 -9.17 -2.77
N LEU A 212 -4.76 -9.99 -2.95
CA LEU A 212 -4.15 -10.27 -4.24
C LEU A 212 -5.13 -10.90 -5.23
N THR A 213 -5.80 -11.98 -4.83
CA THR A 213 -6.73 -12.73 -5.68
C THR A 213 -8.03 -11.96 -5.90
N GLU A 214 -8.56 -11.25 -4.88
CA GLU A 214 -9.74 -10.40 -4.97
C GLU A 214 -9.52 -9.25 -5.97
N LYS A 215 -8.44 -8.48 -5.79
CA LYS A 215 -8.12 -7.36 -6.69
C LYS A 215 -7.77 -7.81 -8.11
N ALA A 216 -7.07 -8.92 -8.25
CA ALA A 216 -6.80 -9.50 -9.56
C ALA A 216 -8.09 -9.96 -10.27
N ALA A 217 -9.07 -10.49 -9.53
CA ALA A 217 -10.38 -10.82 -10.08
C ALA A 217 -11.16 -9.57 -10.53
N ALA A 218 -11.09 -8.48 -9.76
CA ALA A 218 -11.67 -7.21 -10.16
C ALA A 218 -11.02 -6.65 -11.43
N LEU A 219 -9.69 -6.70 -11.54
CA LEU A 219 -8.96 -6.30 -12.74
C LEU A 219 -9.37 -7.12 -13.97
N ARG A 220 -9.53 -8.45 -13.83
CA ARG A 220 -10.02 -9.30 -14.93
C ARG A 220 -11.40 -8.88 -15.40
N LYS A 221 -12.33 -8.58 -14.47
CA LYS A 221 -13.68 -8.11 -14.81
C LYS A 221 -13.65 -6.79 -15.57
N THR A 222 -12.83 -5.85 -15.12
CA THR A 222 -12.68 -4.54 -15.78
C THR A 222 -12.07 -4.71 -17.18
N GLN A 223 -11.05 -5.57 -17.33
CA GLN A 223 -10.45 -5.88 -18.64
C GLN A 223 -11.41 -6.61 -19.58
N ALA A 224 -12.26 -7.50 -19.04
CA ALA A 224 -13.27 -8.21 -19.84
C ALA A 224 -14.49 -7.31 -20.22
N ALA A 225 -14.79 -6.31 -19.38
CA ALA A 225 -15.83 -5.32 -19.65
C ALA A 225 -15.34 -4.19 -20.57
N ALA A 226 -14.02 -4.01 -20.68
CA ALA A 226 -13.45 -3.12 -21.69
C ALA A 226 -13.79 -3.67 -23.08
N PRO A 227 -14.36 -2.89 -24.02
CA PRO A 227 -14.67 -3.36 -25.36
C PRO A 227 -13.41 -3.97 -25.97
N ALA A 228 -13.60 -5.15 -26.59
CA ALA A 228 -12.53 -5.97 -27.16
C ALA A 228 -11.52 -5.11 -27.93
N ALA A 229 -10.25 -5.32 -27.64
CA ALA A 229 -9.06 -4.63 -28.13
C ALA A 229 -9.24 -3.91 -29.50
N GLY A 230 -9.31 -2.60 -29.46
CA GLY A 230 -9.40 -1.72 -30.62
C GLY A 230 -10.09 -0.39 -30.31
N GLY A 231 -10.69 -0.24 -29.16
CA GLY A 231 -11.34 0.98 -28.74
C GLY A 231 -10.33 2.08 -28.40
N PHE A 232 -10.07 2.93 -29.37
CA PHE A 232 -9.37 4.19 -29.18
C PHE A 232 -10.21 5.08 -28.26
N THR A 233 -9.69 5.38 -27.08
CA THR A 233 -10.41 6.18 -26.09
C THR A 233 -10.03 7.66 -26.25
N VAL A 234 -11.04 8.51 -26.36
CA VAL A 234 -10.89 9.97 -26.33
C VAL A 234 -11.31 10.42 -24.93
N VAL A 235 -10.40 11.07 -24.21
CA VAL A 235 -10.67 11.64 -22.88
C VAL A 235 -10.73 13.15 -23.01
N CYS A 236 -11.93 13.73 -22.89
CA CYS A 236 -12.13 15.18 -22.87
C CYS A 236 -12.04 15.67 -21.42
N GLU A 237 -11.06 16.53 -21.08
CA GLU A 237 -10.93 17.07 -19.70
C GLU A 237 -12.02 18.08 -19.33
N ASP A 238 -12.61 18.76 -20.32
CA ASP A 238 -13.59 19.83 -20.10
C ASP A 238 -15.05 19.36 -20.04
N GLY A 239 -15.28 18.03 -20.06
CA GLY A 239 -16.61 17.44 -19.93
C GLY A 239 -17.56 17.70 -21.11
N GLY A 240 -17.08 18.29 -22.20
CA GLY A 240 -17.85 18.52 -23.43
C GLY A 240 -17.54 17.43 -24.45
N GLU A 241 -18.51 16.56 -24.78
CA GLU A 241 -18.43 15.66 -25.92
C GLU A 241 -18.77 16.42 -27.19
N ASP A 242 -17.76 16.80 -28.00
CA ASP A 242 -17.98 17.31 -29.36
C ASP A 242 -17.77 16.16 -30.36
N PRO A 243 -18.83 15.67 -31.01
CA PRO A 243 -18.76 14.55 -31.95
C PRO A 243 -17.83 14.83 -33.15
N GLN A 244 -17.65 16.10 -33.53
CA GLN A 244 -16.76 16.45 -34.64
C GLN A 244 -15.28 16.36 -34.22
N VAL A 245 -14.95 16.84 -33.03
CA VAL A 245 -13.61 16.72 -32.43
C VAL A 245 -13.25 15.24 -32.22
N GLU A 246 -14.19 14.44 -31.73
CA GLU A 246 -13.96 13.01 -31.55
C GLU A 246 -13.72 12.28 -32.88
N ALA A 247 -14.47 12.62 -33.92
CA ALA A 247 -14.30 12.03 -35.26
C ALA A 247 -12.91 12.36 -35.85
N LEU A 248 -12.44 13.60 -35.68
CA LEU A 248 -11.11 14.03 -36.13
C LEU A 248 -9.98 13.31 -35.35
N ILE A 249 -10.14 13.16 -34.03
CA ILE A 249 -9.17 12.44 -33.20
C ILE A 249 -9.07 10.96 -33.62
N ARG A 250 -10.22 10.32 -33.93
CA ARG A 250 -10.26 8.94 -34.43
C ARG A 250 -9.61 8.84 -35.82
N ALA A 251 -9.93 9.74 -36.72
CA ALA A 251 -9.34 9.78 -38.08
C ALA A 251 -7.80 9.93 -38.03
N ARG A 252 -7.30 10.78 -37.09
CA ARG A 252 -5.85 10.91 -36.86
C ARG A 252 -5.22 9.60 -36.36
N ALA A 253 -5.89 8.90 -35.46
CA ALA A 253 -5.39 7.61 -34.96
C ALA A 253 -5.32 6.56 -36.08
N ASP A 254 -6.32 6.52 -36.96
CA ASP A 254 -6.35 5.63 -38.10
C ASP A 254 -5.26 5.98 -39.13
N ALA A 255 -5.02 7.27 -39.37
CA ALA A 255 -3.92 7.74 -40.24
C ALA A 255 -2.54 7.31 -39.69
N LYS A 256 -2.33 7.44 -38.34
CA LYS A 256 -1.11 6.94 -37.70
C LYS A 256 -0.95 5.43 -37.83
N LYS A 257 -2.03 4.68 -37.68
CA LYS A 257 -2.07 3.22 -37.79
C LYS A 257 -1.72 2.77 -39.25
N ALA A 258 -2.19 3.55 -40.21
CA ALA A 258 -1.87 3.37 -41.64
C ALA A 258 -0.48 3.90 -42.03
N LYS A 259 0.32 4.42 -41.07
CA LYS A 259 1.62 5.08 -41.30
C LYS A 259 1.55 6.32 -42.22
N ASN A 260 0.38 6.92 -42.35
CA ASN A 260 0.18 8.17 -43.06
C ASN A 260 0.38 9.36 -42.12
N PHE A 261 1.65 9.66 -41.85
CA PHE A 261 2.01 10.69 -40.86
C PHE A 261 1.66 12.11 -41.35
N ALA A 262 1.69 12.36 -42.67
CA ALA A 262 1.31 13.66 -43.24
C ALA A 262 -0.16 14.00 -42.97
N GLU A 263 -1.06 13.05 -43.11
CA GLU A 263 -2.48 13.23 -42.78
C GLU A 263 -2.72 13.33 -41.26
N ALA A 264 -2.00 12.56 -40.48
CA ALA A 264 -2.10 12.65 -39.00
C ALA A 264 -1.65 14.02 -38.47
N ASP A 265 -0.63 14.63 -39.08
CA ASP A 265 -0.16 15.97 -38.71
C ASP A 265 -1.13 17.05 -39.18
N ARG A 266 -1.70 16.92 -40.42
CA ARG A 266 -2.75 17.81 -40.89
C ARG A 266 -3.95 17.87 -39.97
N ILE A 267 -4.43 16.71 -39.53
CA ILE A 267 -5.58 16.62 -38.58
C ILE A 267 -5.21 17.23 -37.23
N ARG A 268 -3.99 17.07 -36.75
CA ARG A 268 -3.53 17.70 -35.51
C ARG A 268 -3.56 19.24 -35.61
N ASP A 269 -3.08 19.76 -36.73
CA ASP A 269 -3.05 21.19 -36.97
C ASP A 269 -4.47 21.77 -37.12
N GLU A 270 -5.38 21.02 -37.73
CA GLU A 270 -6.79 21.34 -37.83
C GLU A 270 -7.46 21.42 -36.44
N LEU A 271 -7.24 20.42 -35.58
CA LEU A 271 -7.73 20.44 -34.19
C LEU A 271 -7.17 21.64 -33.40
N LYS A 272 -5.87 21.91 -33.57
CA LYS A 272 -5.21 23.05 -32.93
C LYS A 272 -5.80 24.40 -33.40
N SER A 273 -6.16 24.53 -34.68
CA SER A 273 -6.82 25.73 -35.20
C SER A 273 -8.22 25.94 -34.64
N GLN A 274 -8.87 24.88 -34.19
CA GLN A 274 -10.16 24.88 -33.49
C GLN A 274 -10.03 25.09 -31.97
N GLY A 275 -8.81 25.32 -31.46
CA GLY A 275 -8.54 25.53 -30.03
C GLY A 275 -8.48 24.21 -29.22
N VAL A 276 -8.34 23.07 -29.89
CA VAL A 276 -8.26 21.75 -29.23
C VAL A 276 -6.81 21.28 -29.25
N GLU A 277 -6.21 21.18 -28.05
CA GLU A 277 -4.91 20.53 -27.88
C GLU A 277 -5.10 19.03 -27.57
N ILE A 278 -4.28 18.21 -28.22
CA ILE A 278 -4.34 16.74 -28.06
C ILE A 278 -3.01 16.18 -27.57
N THR A 279 -3.07 15.26 -26.62
CA THR A 279 -1.92 14.52 -26.10
C THR A 279 -2.15 13.02 -26.25
N ASP A 280 -1.21 12.33 -26.89
CA ASP A 280 -1.28 10.88 -27.03
C ASP A 280 -1.05 10.21 -25.66
N ILE A 281 -1.95 9.31 -25.28
CA ILE A 281 -1.87 8.50 -24.05
C ILE A 281 -1.88 7.01 -24.41
N PRO A 282 -1.41 6.10 -23.54
CA PRO A 282 -1.51 4.67 -23.80
C PRO A 282 -2.96 4.23 -24.04
N GLY A 283 -3.25 3.78 -25.29
CA GLY A 283 -4.59 3.31 -25.69
C GLY A 283 -5.57 4.41 -26.13
N GLY A 284 -5.14 5.68 -26.29
CA GLY A 284 -6.05 6.74 -26.68
C GLY A 284 -5.39 8.11 -26.87
N VAL A 285 -6.23 9.14 -26.85
CA VAL A 285 -5.82 10.55 -26.90
C VAL A 285 -6.62 11.34 -25.85
N LYS A 286 -5.93 12.21 -25.15
CA LYS A 286 -6.49 13.21 -24.27
C LYS A 286 -6.65 14.51 -25.04
N SER A 287 -7.83 15.13 -24.98
CA SER A 287 -8.11 16.44 -25.59
C SER A 287 -8.48 17.47 -24.54
N VAL A 288 -7.99 18.70 -24.74
CA VAL A 288 -8.31 19.89 -23.94
C VAL A 288 -8.75 20.98 -24.89
N SER A 289 -9.95 21.53 -24.69
CA SER A 289 -10.47 22.64 -25.49
C SER A 289 -10.25 23.95 -24.75
N TYR A 290 -9.50 24.86 -25.35
CA TYR A 290 -9.34 26.22 -24.81
C TYR A 290 -10.39 27.15 -25.42
N THR A 291 -11.44 27.46 -24.68
CA THR A 291 -12.33 28.59 -25.00
C THR A 291 -11.62 29.89 -24.66
N HIS A 292 -11.04 30.56 -25.62
CA HIS A 292 -10.59 31.93 -25.49
C HIS A 292 -11.80 32.85 -25.26
N LEU A 293 -12.05 33.22 -24.02
CA LEU A 293 -12.78 34.46 -23.73
C LEU A 293 -11.87 35.62 -24.10
N THR A 294 -12.03 36.16 -25.31
CA THR A 294 -11.50 37.49 -25.64
C THR A 294 -12.21 38.51 -24.73
N LEU A 295 -11.50 38.98 -23.72
CA LEU A 295 -11.93 40.19 -23.00
C LEU A 295 -11.96 41.35 -24.00
N PRO A 296 -13.04 42.13 -24.06
CA PRO A 296 -13.02 43.35 -24.87
C PRO A 296 -12.04 44.33 -24.25
N THR A 297 -11.11 44.78 -25.09
CA THR A 297 -10.21 45.91 -24.77
C THR A 297 -11.07 47.16 -24.65
N ILE A 298 -11.07 47.80 -23.46
CA ILE A 298 -11.50 49.17 -23.23
C ILE A 298 -10.25 50.05 -23.21
#